data_968d4f67a1ae7ac26e40d57750006b3f
#
_entry.id   968d4f67a1ae7ac26e40d57750006b3f
#
_cell.length_a   1.000
_cell.length_b   1.000
_cell.length_c   1.000
_cell.angle_alpha   90.00
_cell.angle_beta   90.00
_cell.angle_gamma   90.00
#
_symmetry.space_group_name_H-M   'P 1'
#
loop_
_entity.id
_entity.type
_entity.pdbx_description
1 polymer ?
#
loop_
_entity_poly.entity_id
_entity_poly.type
_entity_poly.pdbx_seq_one_letter_code
_entity_poly.pdbx_strand_id
1 'polypeptide(L)'
;EAFIAALLHNLGESAFWSMGGPLAEELDDKLRLNPDAEEEVVRDMLGTSFNKMSIGLASSWNMGKLLIASLTDPDRRTPEVQAINLANRFSALMMNPHTTQAQLQQGLNELGKVMELDAAQVKQKVKRCNFDAVRLSTTYGARMLTPYLDKGANALLLPEQEPEPAPQP
;
A
#
# COMPACT_ATOMS: atom_id res chain seq x y z
N GLU A 1 -5.85 14.15 -11.41
CA GLU A 1 -6.84 13.37 -10.64
C GLU A 1 -6.22 12.10 -10.03
N ALA A 2 -5.48 11.27 -10.80
CA ALA A 2 -4.91 10.00 -10.32
C ALA A 2 -4.01 10.15 -9.08
N PHE A 3 -3.17 11.18 -9.02
CA PHE A 3 -2.32 11.47 -7.86
C PHE A 3 -3.16 11.72 -6.60
N ILE A 4 -4.21 12.53 -6.70
CA ILE A 4 -5.10 12.83 -5.57
C ILE A 4 -5.87 11.57 -5.14
N ALA A 5 -6.35 10.78 -6.10
CA ALA A 5 -7.03 9.53 -5.82
C ALA A 5 -6.12 8.51 -5.11
N ALA A 6 -4.86 8.40 -5.54
CA ALA A 6 -3.88 7.55 -4.86
C ALA A 6 -3.57 8.04 -3.42
N LEU A 7 -3.41 9.35 -3.23
CA LEU A 7 -3.15 9.95 -1.91
C LEU A 7 -4.30 9.73 -0.92
N LEU A 8 -5.54 9.79 -1.42
CA LEU A 8 -6.76 9.68 -0.60
C LEU A 8 -7.34 8.26 -0.56
N HIS A 9 -6.65 7.28 -1.13
CA HIS A 9 -7.15 5.90 -1.20
C HIS A 9 -7.45 5.33 0.19
N ASN A 10 -6.60 5.60 1.18
CA ASN A 10 -6.76 5.15 2.57
C ASN A 10 -7.37 6.23 3.48
N LEU A 11 -8.22 7.11 2.93
CA LEU A 11 -8.80 8.25 3.66
C LEU A 11 -9.58 7.82 4.90
N GLY A 12 -10.37 6.74 4.82
CA GLY A 12 -11.17 6.24 5.94
C GLY A 12 -10.34 5.78 7.12
N GLU A 13 -9.27 5.05 6.84
CA GLU A 13 -8.30 4.62 7.83
C GLU A 13 -7.56 5.82 8.45
N SER A 14 -7.05 6.71 7.60
CA SER A 14 -6.36 7.93 8.05
C SER A 14 -7.27 8.81 8.92
N ALA A 15 -8.54 8.96 8.57
CA ALA A 15 -9.51 9.71 9.34
C ALA A 15 -9.75 9.06 10.71
N PHE A 16 -9.92 7.73 10.75
CA PHE A 16 -10.13 6.98 11.99
C PHE A 16 -8.95 7.16 12.96
N TRP A 17 -7.73 6.90 12.51
CA TRP A 17 -6.54 7.05 13.36
C TRP A 17 -6.28 8.50 13.79
N SER A 18 -6.66 9.48 12.97
CA SER A 18 -6.53 10.90 13.31
C SER A 18 -7.48 11.34 14.43
N MET A 19 -8.63 10.68 14.58
CA MET A 19 -9.56 10.99 15.67
C MET A 19 -9.06 10.49 17.02
N GLY A 20 -8.28 9.41 17.05
CA GLY A 20 -7.74 8.83 18.27
C GLY A 20 -8.79 8.36 19.26
N GLY A 21 -8.42 8.30 20.54
CA GLY A 21 -9.31 7.97 21.65
C GLY A 21 -9.37 6.47 21.96
N PRO A 22 -10.18 6.08 22.97
CA PRO A 22 -10.15 4.73 23.53
C PRO A 22 -10.47 3.61 22.51
N LEU A 23 -11.33 3.90 21.53
CA LEU A 23 -11.69 2.93 20.50
C LEU A 23 -10.51 2.67 19.54
N ALA A 24 -9.72 3.70 19.22
CA ALA A 24 -8.53 3.56 18.39
C ALA A 24 -7.42 2.80 19.14
N GLU A 25 -7.25 3.08 20.45
CA GLU A 25 -6.29 2.36 21.29
C GLU A 25 -6.67 0.87 21.41
N GLU A 26 -7.93 0.56 21.65
CA GLU A 26 -8.41 -0.82 21.72
C GLU A 26 -8.25 -1.57 20.38
N LEU A 27 -8.50 -0.88 19.25
CA LEU A 27 -8.29 -1.46 17.93
C LEU A 27 -6.82 -1.73 17.66
N ASP A 28 -5.92 -0.79 17.99
CA ASP A 28 -4.47 -0.96 17.83
C ASP A 28 -3.97 -2.19 18.62
N ASP A 29 -4.40 -2.34 19.88
CA ASP A 29 -4.04 -3.49 20.71
C ASP A 29 -4.52 -4.81 20.09
N LYS A 30 -5.75 -4.87 19.57
CA LYS A 30 -6.28 -6.08 18.93
C LYS A 30 -5.57 -6.42 17.63
N LEU A 31 -5.21 -5.41 16.81
CA LEU A 31 -4.47 -5.61 15.58
C LEU A 31 -3.05 -6.13 15.83
N ARG A 32 -2.39 -5.65 16.88
CA ARG A 32 -1.08 -6.18 17.30
C ARG A 32 -1.12 -7.64 17.70
N LEU A 33 -2.22 -8.09 18.29
CA LEU A 33 -2.42 -9.49 18.68
C LEU A 33 -2.82 -10.38 17.51
N ASN A 34 -3.40 -9.82 16.45
CA ASN A 34 -3.95 -10.54 15.30
C ASN A 34 -3.53 -9.87 13.97
N PRO A 35 -2.23 -9.83 13.63
CA PRO A 35 -1.73 -9.08 12.49
C PRO A 35 -2.24 -9.60 11.13
N ASP A 36 -2.61 -10.88 11.06
CA ASP A 36 -3.09 -11.52 9.81
C ASP A 36 -4.62 -11.44 9.63
N ALA A 37 -5.35 -10.91 10.63
CA ALA A 37 -6.82 -10.84 10.64
C ALA A 37 -7.36 -9.40 10.68
N GLU A 38 -6.61 -8.44 10.13
CA GLU A 38 -6.92 -7.01 10.20
C GLU A 38 -8.36 -6.68 9.76
N GLU A 39 -8.78 -7.17 8.58
CA GLU A 39 -10.13 -6.87 8.06
C GLU A 39 -11.26 -7.42 8.96
N GLU A 40 -11.05 -8.58 9.57
CA GLU A 40 -12.00 -9.20 10.46
C GLU A 40 -12.09 -8.41 11.77
N VAL A 41 -10.96 -8.11 12.39
CA VAL A 41 -10.86 -7.31 13.62
C VAL A 41 -11.50 -5.93 13.45
N VAL A 42 -11.20 -5.24 12.37
CA VAL A 42 -11.78 -3.93 12.05
C VAL A 42 -13.28 -4.02 11.88
N ARG A 43 -13.77 -5.05 11.15
CA ARG A 43 -15.22 -5.24 10.92
C ARG A 43 -15.96 -5.56 12.21
N ASP A 44 -15.39 -6.39 13.06
CA ASP A 44 -16.02 -6.79 14.32
C ASP A 44 -16.09 -5.61 15.31
N MET A 45 -15.06 -4.78 15.35
CA MET A 45 -15.02 -3.65 16.27
C MET A 45 -15.81 -2.44 15.80
N LEU A 46 -15.69 -2.11 14.49
CA LEU A 46 -16.28 -0.88 13.94
C LEU A 46 -17.62 -1.12 13.23
N GLY A 47 -18.04 -2.36 13.01
CA GLY A 47 -19.22 -2.71 12.22
C GLY A 47 -19.09 -2.36 10.74
N THR A 48 -17.90 -1.97 10.29
CA THR A 48 -17.62 -1.53 8.92
C THR A 48 -16.15 -1.84 8.55
N SER A 49 -15.71 -1.49 7.34
CA SER A 49 -14.31 -1.57 6.94
C SER A 49 -13.74 -0.19 6.63
N PHE A 50 -12.43 -0.03 6.72
CA PHE A 50 -11.75 1.21 6.33
C PHE A 50 -12.03 1.62 4.89
N ASN A 51 -12.15 0.63 3.98
CA ASN A 51 -12.53 0.90 2.59
C ASN A 51 -13.95 1.49 2.49
N LYS A 52 -14.93 0.93 3.20
CA LYS A 52 -16.30 1.49 3.22
C LYS A 52 -16.33 2.89 3.83
N MET A 53 -15.52 3.16 4.84
CA MET A 53 -15.36 4.51 5.41
C MET A 53 -14.75 5.46 4.38
N SER A 54 -13.72 5.05 3.64
CA SER A 54 -13.14 5.84 2.53
C SER A 54 -14.18 6.17 1.46
N ILE A 55 -14.99 5.19 1.03
CA ILE A 55 -16.08 5.39 0.06
C ILE A 55 -17.11 6.38 0.58
N GLY A 56 -17.52 6.24 1.84
CA GLY A 56 -18.48 7.14 2.49
C GLY A 56 -17.99 8.58 2.54
N LEU A 57 -16.76 8.80 2.98
CA LEU A 57 -16.14 10.13 3.03
C LEU A 57 -15.94 10.72 1.63
N ALA A 58 -15.39 9.95 0.69
CA ALA A 58 -15.18 10.39 -0.68
C ALA A 58 -16.50 10.79 -1.36
N SER A 59 -17.57 10.03 -1.13
CA SER A 59 -18.90 10.31 -1.67
C SER A 59 -19.53 11.55 -1.03
N SER A 60 -19.47 11.66 0.30
CA SER A 60 -20.03 12.79 1.06
C SER A 60 -19.37 14.12 0.71
N TRP A 61 -18.06 14.09 0.45
CA TRP A 61 -17.28 15.28 0.13
C TRP A 61 -17.14 15.50 -1.38
N ASN A 62 -17.76 14.66 -2.21
CA ASN A 62 -17.70 14.74 -3.68
C ASN A 62 -16.25 14.77 -4.22
N MET A 63 -15.40 13.88 -3.71
CA MET A 63 -13.93 13.88 -3.95
C MET A 63 -13.52 13.35 -5.33
N GLY A 64 -14.41 13.33 -6.29
CA GLY A 64 -14.14 12.96 -7.67
C GLY A 64 -14.40 11.49 -8.01
N LYS A 65 -14.80 11.27 -9.26
CA LYS A 65 -15.26 9.97 -9.75
C LYS A 65 -14.15 8.91 -9.77
N LEU A 66 -12.91 9.34 -10.02
CA LEU A 66 -11.79 8.40 -10.12
C LEU A 66 -11.46 7.77 -8.77
N LEU A 67 -11.45 8.56 -7.68
CA LEU A 67 -11.25 8.03 -6.33
C LEU A 67 -12.37 7.04 -5.97
N ILE A 68 -13.62 7.43 -6.17
CA ILE A 68 -14.76 6.55 -5.87
C ILE A 68 -14.66 5.25 -6.69
N ALA A 69 -14.34 5.34 -7.98
CA ALA A 69 -14.18 4.16 -8.84
C ALA A 69 -13.05 3.23 -8.37
N SER A 70 -11.91 3.79 -7.93
CA SER A 70 -10.79 2.98 -7.43
C SER A 70 -11.11 2.26 -6.11
N LEU A 71 -12.00 2.82 -5.28
CA LEU A 71 -12.43 2.22 -4.02
C LEU A 71 -13.56 1.20 -4.18
N THR A 72 -14.48 1.42 -5.13
CA THR A 72 -15.68 0.58 -5.30
C THR A 72 -15.49 -0.56 -6.28
N ASP A 73 -14.63 -0.40 -7.28
CA ASP A 73 -14.37 -1.38 -8.34
C ASP A 73 -12.87 -1.48 -8.61
N PRO A 74 -12.10 -2.12 -7.70
CA PRO A 74 -10.64 -2.21 -7.82
C PRO A 74 -10.19 -3.01 -9.05
N ASP A 75 -11.03 -3.89 -9.57
CA ASP A 75 -10.74 -4.73 -10.75
C ASP A 75 -11.10 -4.05 -12.07
N ARG A 76 -11.61 -2.82 -12.01
CA ARG A 76 -11.97 -2.03 -13.19
C ARG A 76 -10.77 -1.86 -14.12
N ARG A 77 -10.96 -2.20 -15.40
CA ARG A 77 -9.89 -2.20 -16.42
C ARG A 77 -9.53 -0.82 -16.98
N THR A 78 -9.84 0.28 -16.27
CA THR A 78 -9.35 1.60 -16.66
C THR A 78 -7.91 1.76 -16.19
N PRO A 79 -6.97 2.22 -17.04
CA PRO A 79 -5.55 2.31 -16.71
C PRO A 79 -5.26 3.08 -15.42
N GLU A 80 -5.99 4.15 -15.18
CA GLU A 80 -5.84 4.99 -13.99
C GLU A 80 -6.22 4.25 -12.70
N VAL A 81 -7.35 3.51 -12.72
CA VAL A 81 -7.80 2.71 -11.56
C VAL A 81 -6.81 1.58 -11.30
N GLN A 82 -6.37 0.88 -12.34
CA GLN A 82 -5.36 -0.18 -12.20
C GLN A 82 -4.04 0.36 -11.64
N ALA A 83 -3.57 1.51 -12.12
CA ALA A 83 -2.34 2.14 -11.63
C ALA A 83 -2.45 2.52 -10.13
N ILE A 84 -3.57 3.10 -9.70
CA ILE A 84 -3.82 3.48 -8.31
C ILE A 84 -3.81 2.23 -7.41
N ASN A 85 -4.59 1.21 -7.75
CA ASN A 85 -4.71 0.00 -6.94
C ASN A 85 -3.40 -0.78 -6.88
N LEU A 86 -2.70 -0.89 -8.02
CA LEU A 86 -1.42 -1.58 -8.08
C LEU A 86 -0.34 -0.84 -7.29
N ALA A 87 -0.28 0.49 -7.38
CA ALA A 87 0.65 1.29 -6.59
C ALA A 87 0.38 1.16 -5.08
N ASN A 88 -0.89 1.17 -4.67
CA ASN A 88 -1.27 0.99 -3.28
C ASN A 88 -0.90 -0.41 -2.76
N ARG A 89 -1.22 -1.48 -3.51
CA ARG A 89 -0.83 -2.85 -3.18
C ARG A 89 0.69 -3.00 -3.09
N PHE A 90 1.42 -2.44 -4.04
CA PHE A 90 2.88 -2.53 -4.04
C PHE A 90 3.49 -1.76 -2.86
N SER A 91 2.95 -0.59 -2.52
CA SER A 91 3.36 0.16 -1.32
C SER A 91 3.15 -0.65 -0.04
N ALA A 92 2.01 -1.33 0.09
CA ALA A 92 1.73 -2.22 1.22
C ALA A 92 2.74 -3.38 1.30
N LEU A 93 3.08 -4.01 0.16
CA LEU A 93 4.12 -5.04 0.11
C LEU A 93 5.48 -4.50 0.59
N MET A 94 5.87 -3.30 0.19
CA MET A 94 7.13 -2.69 0.62
C MET A 94 7.17 -2.40 2.12
N MET A 95 6.04 -2.04 2.71
CA MET A 95 5.94 -1.69 4.13
C MET A 95 5.78 -2.91 5.05
N ASN A 96 5.34 -4.06 4.52
CA ASN A 96 5.13 -5.27 5.31
C ASN A 96 6.46 -5.98 5.58
N PRO A 97 6.86 -6.18 6.86
CA PRO A 97 8.11 -6.84 7.22
C PRO A 97 8.19 -8.32 6.83
N HIS A 98 7.05 -8.97 6.58
CA HIS A 98 6.95 -10.38 6.21
C HIS A 98 6.92 -10.62 4.70
N THR A 99 6.94 -9.56 3.88
CA THR A 99 6.93 -9.67 2.42
C THR A 99 8.19 -10.38 1.93
N THR A 100 7.99 -11.41 1.12
CA THR A 100 9.08 -12.17 0.51
C THR A 100 9.63 -11.46 -0.74
N GLN A 101 10.88 -11.78 -1.11
CA GLN A 101 11.49 -11.27 -2.34
C GLN A 101 10.68 -11.64 -3.60
N ALA A 102 10.10 -12.84 -3.63
CA ALA A 102 9.26 -13.29 -4.74
C ALA A 102 8.01 -12.41 -4.90
N GLN A 103 7.35 -12.05 -3.79
CA GLN A 103 6.17 -11.16 -3.81
C GLN A 103 6.54 -9.76 -4.31
N LEU A 104 7.69 -9.21 -3.89
CA LEU A 104 8.18 -7.92 -4.38
C LEU A 104 8.50 -7.98 -5.88
N GLN A 105 9.16 -9.03 -6.34
CA GLN A 105 9.47 -9.20 -7.76
C GLN A 105 8.19 -9.36 -8.60
N GLN A 106 7.21 -10.11 -8.12
CA GLN A 106 5.91 -10.20 -8.77
C GLN A 106 5.24 -8.83 -8.87
N GLY A 107 5.21 -8.04 -7.80
CA GLY A 107 4.65 -6.69 -7.80
C GLY A 107 5.38 -5.76 -8.79
N LEU A 108 6.71 -5.83 -8.88
CA LEU A 108 7.49 -5.09 -9.87
C LEU A 108 7.13 -5.49 -11.31
N ASN A 109 6.93 -6.78 -11.57
CA ASN A 109 6.55 -7.27 -12.89
C ASN A 109 5.12 -6.79 -13.27
N GLU A 110 4.20 -6.78 -12.31
CA GLU A 110 2.84 -6.26 -12.51
C GLU A 110 2.87 -4.75 -12.81
N LEU A 111 3.67 -3.98 -12.06
CA LEU A 111 3.90 -2.54 -12.33
C LEU A 111 4.48 -2.32 -13.74
N GLY A 112 5.48 -3.11 -14.13
CA GLY A 112 6.09 -3.05 -15.46
C GLY A 112 5.08 -3.23 -16.57
N LYS A 113 4.21 -4.23 -16.45
CA LYS A 113 3.15 -4.50 -17.43
C LYS A 113 2.16 -3.34 -17.58
N VAL A 114 1.69 -2.77 -16.46
CA VAL A 114 0.72 -1.67 -16.48
C VAL A 114 1.35 -0.36 -16.96
N MET A 115 2.62 -0.13 -16.64
CA MET A 115 3.35 1.08 -17.03
C MET A 115 4.04 0.97 -18.40
N GLU A 116 4.00 -0.19 -19.03
CA GLU A 116 4.72 -0.50 -20.28
C GLU A 116 6.23 -0.22 -20.16
N LEU A 117 6.83 -0.59 -19.02
CA LEU A 117 8.24 -0.38 -18.70
C LEU A 117 8.97 -1.73 -18.51
N ASP A 118 10.25 -1.74 -18.84
CA ASP A 118 11.11 -2.87 -18.50
C ASP A 118 11.45 -2.93 -17.00
N ALA A 119 11.96 -4.07 -16.54
CA ALA A 119 12.23 -4.32 -15.12
C ALA A 119 13.24 -3.32 -14.52
N ALA A 120 14.24 -2.88 -15.30
CA ALA A 120 15.25 -1.92 -14.84
C ALA A 120 14.64 -0.53 -14.64
N GLN A 121 13.80 -0.10 -15.58
CA GLN A 121 13.10 1.17 -15.53
C GLN A 121 12.11 1.22 -14.35
N VAL A 122 11.37 0.13 -14.10
CA VAL A 122 10.46 0.03 -12.95
C VAL A 122 11.24 0.11 -11.64
N LYS A 123 12.30 -0.68 -11.49
CA LYS A 123 13.17 -0.63 -10.30
C LYS A 123 13.72 0.78 -10.05
N GLN A 124 14.15 1.46 -11.10
CA GLN A 124 14.67 2.83 -10.99
C GLN A 124 13.57 3.81 -10.53
N LYS A 125 12.35 3.73 -11.09
CA LYS A 125 11.22 4.58 -10.69
C LYS A 125 10.84 4.33 -9.23
N VAL A 126 10.71 3.07 -8.82
CA VAL A 126 10.37 2.72 -7.43
C VAL A 126 11.43 3.22 -6.45
N LYS A 127 12.73 3.06 -6.77
CA LYS A 127 13.82 3.61 -5.96
C LYS A 127 13.71 5.13 -5.81
N ARG A 128 13.40 5.85 -6.89
CA ARG A 128 13.22 7.29 -6.84
C ARG A 128 12.04 7.68 -5.97
N CYS A 129 10.88 7.02 -6.12
CA CYS A 129 9.72 7.25 -5.28
C CYS A 129 10.02 6.99 -3.80
N ASN A 130 10.75 5.91 -3.50
CA ASN A 130 11.15 5.60 -2.14
C ASN A 130 12.09 6.65 -1.54
N PHE A 131 13.08 7.11 -2.30
CA PHE A 131 13.96 8.21 -1.89
C PHE A 131 13.18 9.49 -1.58
N ASP A 132 12.21 9.85 -2.44
CA ASP A 132 11.35 11.01 -2.22
C ASP A 132 10.46 10.81 -0.99
N ALA A 133 9.95 9.60 -0.74
CA ALA A 133 9.18 9.27 0.47
C ALA A 133 10.00 9.42 1.75
N VAL A 134 11.25 8.93 1.78
CA VAL A 134 12.19 9.13 2.91
C VAL A 134 12.43 10.61 3.17
N ARG A 135 12.66 11.40 2.13
CA ARG A 135 12.84 12.84 2.24
C ARG A 135 11.60 13.54 2.82
N LEU A 136 10.41 13.18 2.32
CA LEU A 136 9.14 13.73 2.79
C LEU A 136 8.87 13.33 4.24
N SER A 137 9.10 12.07 4.62
CA SER A 137 8.93 11.60 6.00
C SER A 137 9.77 12.41 6.99
N THR A 138 11.00 12.76 6.60
CA THR A 138 11.87 13.62 7.40
C THR A 138 11.35 15.06 7.47
N THR A 139 10.91 15.60 6.35
CA THR A 139 10.41 16.99 6.25
C THR A 139 9.14 17.20 7.08
N TYR A 140 8.24 16.23 7.09
CA TYR A 140 6.97 16.29 7.81
C TYR A 140 7.01 15.67 9.22
N GLY A 141 8.18 15.34 9.73
CA GLY A 141 8.34 14.83 11.09
C GLY A 141 7.97 13.35 11.28
N ALA A 142 7.69 12.63 10.19
CA ALA A 142 7.33 11.21 10.22
C ALA A 142 8.57 10.27 10.14
N ARG A 143 9.66 10.62 10.82
CA ARG A 143 10.95 9.89 10.79
C ARG A 143 10.83 8.42 11.20
N MET A 144 9.82 8.07 11.98
CA MET A 144 9.54 6.69 12.36
C MET A 144 9.28 5.76 11.17
N LEU A 145 8.89 6.30 10.01
CA LEU A 145 8.67 5.54 8.77
C LEU A 145 9.97 5.19 8.04
N THR A 146 11.06 5.92 8.29
CA THR A 146 12.34 5.75 7.57
C THR A 146 12.87 4.31 7.59
N PRO A 147 12.90 3.58 8.73
CA PRO A 147 13.39 2.21 8.75
C PRO A 147 12.61 1.24 7.85
N TYR A 148 11.30 1.44 7.72
CA TYR A 148 10.45 0.63 6.84
C TYR A 148 10.71 0.94 5.36
N LEU A 149 10.81 2.22 5.02
CA LEU A 149 11.13 2.68 3.67
C LEU A 149 12.52 2.20 3.23
N ASP A 150 13.53 2.29 4.10
CA ASP A 150 14.88 1.82 3.83
C ASP A 150 14.93 0.30 3.64
N LYS A 151 14.17 -0.46 4.43
CA LYS A 151 14.07 -1.91 4.29
C LYS A 151 13.48 -2.30 2.94
N GLY A 152 12.38 -1.66 2.54
CA GLY A 152 11.75 -1.86 1.23
C GLY A 152 12.70 -1.54 0.07
N ALA A 153 13.46 -0.43 0.16
CA ALA A 153 14.46 -0.07 -0.84
C ALA A 153 15.58 -1.10 -0.93
N ASN A 154 16.09 -1.58 0.20
CA ASN A 154 17.16 -2.58 0.25
C ASN A 154 16.71 -3.92 -0.32
N ALA A 155 15.47 -4.34 -0.08
CA ALA A 155 14.91 -5.55 -0.65
C ALA A 155 14.87 -5.51 -2.20
N LEU A 156 14.73 -4.32 -2.80
CA LEU A 156 14.80 -4.12 -4.25
C LEU A 156 16.22 -4.18 -4.82
N LEU A 157 17.26 -4.13 -3.96
CA LEU A 157 18.66 -4.16 -4.35
C LEU A 157 19.25 -5.57 -4.38
N LEU A 158 18.62 -6.53 -3.71
CA LEU A 158 19.09 -7.89 -3.69
C LEU A 158 19.03 -8.50 -5.11
N PRO A 159 20.09 -9.20 -5.57
CA PRO A 159 20.04 -9.94 -6.82
C PRO A 159 18.92 -11.01 -6.73
N GLU A 160 18.32 -11.31 -7.88
CA GLU A 160 17.40 -12.43 -7.98
C GLU A 160 18.13 -13.69 -7.45
N GLN A 161 17.60 -14.28 -6.38
CA GLN A 161 18.03 -15.61 -6.00
C GLN A 161 17.57 -16.54 -7.10
N GLU A 162 18.52 -17.11 -7.85
CA GLU A 162 18.22 -18.24 -8.75
C GLU A 162 17.46 -19.30 -7.93
N PRO A 163 16.37 -19.86 -8.46
CA PRO A 163 15.66 -20.91 -7.78
C PRO A 163 16.64 -22.02 -7.46
N GLU A 164 16.75 -22.37 -6.19
CA GLU A 164 17.58 -23.47 -5.71
C GLU A 164 17.25 -24.72 -6.56
N PRO A 165 18.25 -25.35 -7.20
CA PRO A 165 17.97 -26.50 -8.07
C PRO A 165 17.28 -27.58 -7.23
N ALA A 166 16.13 -28.04 -7.72
CA ALA A 166 15.35 -29.10 -7.07
C ALA A 166 16.27 -30.27 -6.73
N PRO A 167 16.17 -30.87 -5.53
CA PRO A 167 16.97 -32.01 -5.16
C PRO A 167 16.77 -33.13 -6.23
N GLN A 168 17.86 -33.51 -6.87
CA GLN A 168 17.87 -34.57 -7.82
C GLN A 168 17.58 -35.90 -7.09
N PRO A 169 16.79 -36.80 -7.67
CA PRO A 169 16.40 -38.06 -7.04
C PRO A 169 17.57 -39.02 -6.83
#